data_93ab0c148d918566b37f7ff1d8ec46d2
#
_entry.id   93ab0c148d918566b37f7ff1d8ec46d2
#
_cell.length_a   1.000
_cell.length_b   1.000
_cell.length_c   1.000
_cell.angle_alpha   90.00
_cell.angle_beta   90.00
_cell.angle_gamma   90.00
#
_symmetry.space_group_name_H-M   'P 1'
#
loop_
_entity.id
_entity.type
_entity.pdbx_description
1 polymer ?
#
loop_
_entity_poly.entity_id
_entity_poly.type
_entity_poly.pdbx_seq_one_letter_code
_entity_poly.pdbx_strand_id
1 'polypeptide(L)'
;MAIETATLGGGCFWCLEAVYQELKGVQHVESGYAGGQVLNPRYEQVCEGTTGHAEVVQVRFDTDVVSYREILEIFFTIHDPTTLNRQGNDVGTQYRSVVYYHDDAQRDTAAHVIAEMANVWDAPIVTELKPLPDYYKAEAYHQNYFRQNPMQGYCAYIVAPKVAKFRKTYADKLNH
;
A
#
# COMPACT_ATOMS: atom_id res chain seq x y z
N MET A 1 -7.04 17.10 16.47
CA MET A 1 -6.71 16.27 15.29
C MET A 1 -5.29 15.73 15.42
N ALA A 2 -5.13 14.42 15.37
CA ALA A 2 -3.83 13.78 15.42
C ALA A 2 -3.55 13.10 14.08
N ILE A 3 -2.40 13.44 13.48
CA ILE A 3 -2.01 12.89 12.18
C ILE A 3 -0.97 11.80 12.38
N GLU A 4 -1.22 10.65 11.79
CA GLU A 4 -0.30 9.52 11.80
C GLU A 4 0.03 9.11 10.38
N THR A 5 1.14 8.40 10.18
CA THR A 5 1.56 7.91 8.87
C THR A 5 1.67 6.40 8.88
N ALA A 6 1.09 5.75 7.87
CA ALA A 6 1.25 4.32 7.63
C ALA A 6 2.06 4.12 6.35
N THR A 7 3.02 3.19 6.37
CA THR A 7 3.84 2.87 5.19
C THR A 7 3.59 1.42 4.80
N LEU A 8 3.04 1.21 3.60
CA LEU A 8 2.52 -0.08 3.16
C LEU A 8 2.96 -0.39 1.73
N GLY A 9 3.32 -1.65 1.47
CA GLY A 9 3.60 -2.15 0.13
C GLY A 9 2.77 -3.38 -0.17
N GLY A 10 2.13 -3.42 -1.32
CA GLY A 10 1.28 -4.55 -1.70
C GLY A 10 0.93 -4.48 -3.18
N GLY A 11 1.89 -4.76 -4.04
CA GLY A 11 1.73 -4.66 -5.49
C GLY A 11 2.13 -3.27 -6.00
N CYS A 12 1.54 -2.88 -7.11
CA CYS A 12 1.82 -1.58 -7.71
C CYS A 12 1.29 -0.45 -6.79
N PHE A 13 2.14 0.53 -6.51
CA PHE A 13 1.75 1.64 -5.64
C PHE A 13 0.63 2.52 -6.24
N TRP A 14 0.44 2.51 -7.57
CA TRP A 14 -0.70 3.20 -8.18
C TRP A 14 -2.04 2.70 -7.64
N CYS A 15 -2.15 1.39 -7.38
CA CYS A 15 -3.37 0.78 -6.85
C CYS A 15 -3.63 1.23 -5.41
N LEU A 16 -2.60 1.16 -4.58
CA LEU A 16 -2.73 1.56 -3.17
C LEU A 16 -3.03 3.04 -3.03
N GLU A 17 -2.32 3.86 -3.80
CA GLU A 17 -2.55 5.30 -3.80
C GLU A 17 -4.00 5.63 -4.18
N ALA A 18 -4.48 5.05 -5.29
CA ALA A 18 -5.82 5.32 -5.78
C ALA A 18 -6.90 4.97 -4.76
N VAL A 19 -6.74 3.84 -4.06
CA VAL A 19 -7.69 3.41 -3.03
C VAL A 19 -7.65 4.32 -1.81
N TYR A 20 -6.46 4.57 -1.26
CA TYR A 20 -6.37 5.36 -0.02
C TYR A 20 -6.74 6.83 -0.22
N GLN A 21 -6.59 7.37 -1.43
CA GLN A 21 -7.07 8.73 -1.72
C GLN A 21 -8.60 8.86 -1.59
N GLU A 22 -9.34 7.76 -1.71
CA GLU A 22 -10.81 7.76 -1.58
C GLU A 22 -11.26 7.61 -0.13
N LEU A 23 -10.38 7.24 0.80
CA LEU A 23 -10.75 6.93 2.18
C LEU A 23 -10.90 8.20 3.01
N LYS A 24 -12.07 8.32 3.66
CA LYS A 24 -12.35 9.43 4.58
C LYS A 24 -11.35 9.42 5.74
N GLY A 25 -10.79 10.58 6.04
CA GLY A 25 -9.76 10.74 7.08
C GLY A 25 -8.34 10.71 6.56
N VAL A 26 -8.12 10.25 5.33
CA VAL A 26 -6.80 10.29 4.69
C VAL A 26 -6.59 11.69 4.12
N GLN A 27 -5.48 12.31 4.53
CA GLN A 27 -5.16 13.68 4.12
C GLN A 27 -4.20 13.74 2.95
N HIS A 28 -3.32 12.75 2.84
CA HIS A 28 -2.32 12.71 1.78
C HIS A 28 -1.80 11.28 1.60
N VAL A 29 -1.57 10.91 0.34
CA VAL A 29 -0.93 9.63 -0.01
C VAL A 29 0.24 9.93 -0.92
N GLU A 30 1.42 9.39 -0.58
CA GLU A 30 2.63 9.56 -1.37
C GLU A 30 3.17 8.20 -1.78
N SER A 31 3.46 8.03 -3.06
CA SER A 31 4.11 6.81 -3.58
C SER A 31 5.62 6.91 -3.45
N GLY A 32 6.26 5.80 -3.11
CA GLY A 32 7.71 5.78 -2.90
C GLY A 32 8.30 4.39 -2.91
N TYR A 33 9.57 4.30 -2.51
CA TYR A 33 10.35 3.06 -2.48
C TYR A 33 11.01 2.90 -1.12
N ALA A 34 11.05 1.67 -0.61
CA ALA A 34 11.67 1.39 0.69
C ALA A 34 12.10 -0.07 0.79
N GLY A 35 13.07 -0.34 1.65
CA GLY A 35 13.49 -1.69 2.01
C GLY A 35 14.61 -2.29 1.18
N GLY A 36 15.17 -1.55 0.22
CA GLY A 36 16.26 -2.02 -0.63
C GLY A 36 17.62 -1.41 -0.25
N GLN A 37 18.62 -1.65 -1.09
CA GLN A 37 20.02 -1.23 -0.85
C GLN A 37 20.47 -0.06 -1.70
N VAL A 38 19.77 0.25 -2.80
CA VAL A 38 20.17 1.32 -3.72
C VAL A 38 19.71 2.65 -3.18
N LEU A 39 20.62 3.62 -3.07
CA LEU A 39 20.30 4.97 -2.62
C LEU A 39 19.68 5.76 -3.77
N ASN A 40 18.66 6.56 -3.45
CA ASN A 40 17.95 7.40 -4.44
C ASN A 40 17.55 6.60 -5.69
N PRO A 41 16.80 5.51 -5.55
CA PRO A 41 16.47 4.65 -6.69
C PRO A 41 15.56 5.37 -7.68
N ARG A 42 15.67 4.95 -8.95
CA ARG A 42 14.75 5.40 -10.00
C ARG A 42 13.78 4.27 -10.31
N TYR A 43 12.60 4.63 -10.82
CA TYR A 43 11.54 3.66 -11.14
C TYR A 43 12.07 2.54 -12.05
N GLU A 44 12.85 2.88 -13.06
CA GLU A 44 13.43 1.90 -13.99
C GLU A 44 14.30 0.88 -13.26
N GLN A 45 15.10 1.32 -12.29
CA GLN A 45 15.95 0.44 -11.48
C GLN A 45 15.11 -0.48 -10.59
N VAL A 46 14.03 0.05 -9.98
CA VAL A 46 13.14 -0.74 -9.14
C VAL A 46 12.43 -1.81 -9.97
N CYS A 47 11.97 -1.45 -11.18
CA CYS A 47 11.31 -2.38 -12.09
C CYS A 47 12.20 -3.53 -12.55
N GLU A 48 13.52 -3.33 -12.58
CA GLU A 48 14.47 -4.40 -12.89
C GLU A 48 14.54 -5.45 -11.79
N GLY A 49 14.04 -5.14 -10.58
CA GLY A 49 14.05 -6.05 -9.45
C GLY A 49 15.41 -6.21 -8.78
N THR A 50 16.37 -5.33 -9.08
CA THR A 50 17.75 -5.44 -8.59
C THR A 50 18.07 -4.53 -7.40
N THR A 51 17.17 -3.59 -7.07
CA THR A 51 17.40 -2.64 -5.98
C THR A 51 17.04 -3.20 -4.61
N GLY A 52 16.19 -4.21 -4.55
CA GLY A 52 15.63 -4.74 -3.32
C GLY A 52 14.49 -3.90 -2.73
N HIS A 53 14.20 -2.74 -3.30
CA HIS A 53 13.13 -1.88 -2.82
C HIS A 53 11.75 -2.43 -3.16
N ALA A 54 10.80 -2.23 -2.25
CA ALA A 54 9.37 -2.42 -2.52
C ALA A 54 8.77 -1.09 -2.95
N GLU A 55 7.76 -1.17 -3.83
CA GLU A 55 6.89 -0.03 -4.09
C GLU A 55 5.96 0.13 -2.89
N VAL A 56 5.96 1.29 -2.28
CA VAL A 56 5.15 1.55 -1.07
C VAL A 56 4.40 2.86 -1.20
N VAL A 57 3.37 3.01 -0.36
CA VAL A 57 2.72 4.29 -0.17
C VAL A 57 2.87 4.72 1.28
N GLN A 58 3.00 6.03 1.51
CA GLN A 58 2.87 6.61 2.84
C GLN A 58 1.52 7.30 2.91
N VAL A 59 0.66 6.81 3.80
CA VAL A 59 -0.70 7.30 3.98
C VAL A 59 -0.73 8.15 5.25
N ARG A 60 -1.01 9.44 5.10
CA ARG A 60 -1.18 10.36 6.24
C ARG A 60 -2.67 10.44 6.55
N PHE A 61 -3.03 10.13 7.78
CA PHE A 61 -4.44 10.04 8.16
C PHE A 61 -4.71 10.66 9.53
N ASP A 62 -5.94 11.15 9.68
CA ASP A 62 -6.43 11.72 10.92
C ASP A 62 -6.95 10.57 11.80
N THR A 63 -6.31 10.34 12.93
CA THR A 63 -6.66 9.25 13.84
C THR A 63 -8.01 9.44 14.53
N ASP A 64 -8.56 10.65 14.49
CA ASP A 64 -9.91 10.90 15.00
C ASP A 64 -11.00 10.43 14.03
N VAL A 65 -10.66 10.20 12.76
CA VAL A 65 -11.60 9.80 11.71
C VAL A 65 -11.41 8.33 11.33
N VAL A 66 -10.16 7.88 11.17
CA VAL A 66 -9.84 6.51 10.77
C VAL A 66 -8.63 6.04 11.60
N SER A 67 -8.69 4.80 12.08
CA SER A 67 -7.61 4.24 12.89
C SER A 67 -6.54 3.57 12.03
N TYR A 68 -5.34 3.38 12.58
CA TYR A 68 -4.30 2.59 11.93
C TYR A 68 -4.79 1.17 11.66
N ARG A 69 -5.55 0.59 12.58
CA ARG A 69 -6.14 -0.74 12.40
C ARG A 69 -7.05 -0.78 11.17
N GLU A 70 -7.90 0.23 10.98
CA GLU A 70 -8.78 0.31 9.82
C GLU A 70 -8.00 0.44 8.52
N ILE A 71 -6.91 1.23 8.53
CA ILE A 71 -5.99 1.33 7.39
C ILE A 71 -5.47 -0.06 7.01
N LEU A 72 -5.06 -0.85 8.00
CA LEU A 72 -4.52 -2.20 7.75
C LEU A 72 -5.61 -3.19 7.32
N GLU A 73 -6.80 -3.11 7.88
CA GLU A 73 -7.91 -3.99 7.47
C GLU A 73 -8.24 -3.79 6.00
N ILE A 74 -8.25 -2.54 5.55
CA ILE A 74 -8.43 -2.20 4.14
C ILE A 74 -7.27 -2.76 3.31
N PHE A 75 -6.04 -2.59 3.77
CA PHE A 75 -4.84 -3.10 3.09
C PHE A 75 -4.95 -4.60 2.80
N PHE A 76 -5.35 -5.39 3.80
CA PHE A 76 -5.48 -6.83 3.65
C PHE A 76 -6.72 -7.25 2.85
N THR A 77 -7.60 -6.33 2.52
CA THR A 77 -8.76 -6.58 1.68
C THR A 77 -8.49 -6.26 0.22
N ILE A 78 -7.68 -5.23 -0.06
CA ILE A 78 -7.48 -4.72 -1.42
C ILE A 78 -6.29 -5.35 -2.15
N HIS A 79 -5.49 -6.17 -1.48
CA HIS A 79 -4.42 -6.91 -2.13
C HIS A 79 -4.37 -8.34 -1.60
N ASP A 80 -3.66 -9.22 -2.31
CA ASP A 80 -3.48 -10.61 -1.90
C ASP A 80 -2.21 -10.72 -1.03
N PRO A 81 -2.34 -10.92 0.29
CA PRO A 81 -1.17 -11.01 1.17
C PRO A 81 -0.53 -12.40 1.22
N THR A 82 -0.97 -13.32 0.37
CA THR A 82 -0.53 -14.72 0.38
C THR A 82 0.44 -15.08 -0.73
N THR A 83 0.73 -14.15 -1.65
CA THR A 83 1.63 -14.39 -2.78
C THR A 83 2.98 -13.73 -2.53
N LEU A 84 4.04 -14.55 -2.47
CA LEU A 84 5.38 -14.07 -2.16
C LEU A 84 5.97 -13.33 -3.37
N ASN A 85 6.44 -12.09 -3.14
CA ASN A 85 7.08 -11.25 -4.16
C ASN A 85 6.25 -11.13 -5.43
N ARG A 86 4.93 -11.04 -5.27
CA ARG A 86 4.02 -11.01 -6.39
C ARG A 86 2.68 -10.44 -5.99
N GLN A 87 2.02 -9.74 -6.92
CA GLN A 87 0.64 -9.32 -6.76
C GLN A 87 -0.08 -9.47 -8.11
N GLY A 88 -1.00 -10.44 -8.20
CA GLY A 88 -1.67 -10.74 -9.45
C GLY A 88 -0.66 -11.15 -10.52
N ASN A 89 -0.64 -10.42 -11.63
CA ASN A 89 0.31 -10.65 -12.73
C ASN A 89 1.63 -9.88 -12.58
N ASP A 90 1.74 -9.03 -11.57
CA ASP A 90 2.96 -8.28 -11.29
C ASP A 90 3.89 -9.13 -10.44
N VAL A 91 5.01 -9.55 -11.03
CA VAL A 91 5.99 -10.44 -10.39
C VAL A 91 7.29 -9.70 -10.12
N GLY A 92 7.81 -9.82 -8.90
CA GLY A 92 9.08 -9.22 -8.51
C GLY A 92 9.07 -8.80 -7.05
N THR A 93 10.25 -8.66 -6.46
CA THR A 93 10.41 -8.24 -5.05
C THR A 93 9.82 -6.85 -4.79
N GLN A 94 9.78 -5.99 -5.81
CA GLN A 94 9.19 -4.66 -5.71
C GLN A 94 7.68 -4.69 -5.43
N TYR A 95 7.01 -5.79 -5.70
CA TYR A 95 5.57 -5.95 -5.50
C TYR A 95 5.23 -6.76 -4.26
N ARG A 96 6.20 -7.00 -3.38
CA ARG A 96 5.97 -7.80 -2.18
C ARG A 96 5.05 -7.09 -1.18
N SER A 97 4.31 -7.89 -0.42
CA SER A 97 3.43 -7.40 0.65
C SER A 97 4.26 -7.08 1.89
N VAL A 98 4.20 -5.86 2.37
CA VAL A 98 4.98 -5.43 3.53
C VAL A 98 4.29 -4.29 4.28
N VAL A 99 4.40 -4.35 5.62
CA VAL A 99 4.02 -3.26 6.52
C VAL A 99 5.29 -2.77 7.20
N TYR A 100 5.62 -1.50 6.99
CA TYR A 100 6.75 -0.85 7.67
C TYR A 100 6.19 -0.01 8.81
N TYR A 101 6.41 -0.45 10.06
CA TYR A 101 5.88 0.27 11.21
C TYR A 101 6.80 1.42 11.61
N HIS A 102 6.19 2.49 12.10
CA HIS A 102 6.89 3.71 12.53
C HIS A 102 7.19 3.71 14.02
N ASP A 103 6.44 2.92 14.80
CA ASP A 103 6.60 2.81 16.25
C ASP A 103 6.08 1.45 16.75
N ASP A 104 6.25 1.19 18.04
CA ASP A 104 5.86 -0.08 18.64
C ASP A 104 4.35 -0.29 18.66
N ALA A 105 3.55 0.78 18.79
CA ALA A 105 2.10 0.68 18.75
C ALA A 105 1.63 0.20 17.38
N GLN A 106 2.22 0.72 16.30
CA GLN A 106 1.93 0.24 14.94
C GLN A 106 2.34 -1.22 14.77
N ARG A 107 3.52 -1.59 15.26
CA ARG A 107 3.99 -2.98 15.20
C ARG A 107 2.99 -3.93 15.87
N ASP A 108 2.54 -3.60 17.05
CA ASP A 108 1.63 -4.46 17.81
C ASP A 108 0.26 -4.57 17.13
N THR A 109 -0.28 -3.46 16.63
CA THR A 109 -1.54 -3.44 15.89
C THR A 109 -1.42 -4.27 14.62
N ALA A 110 -0.34 -4.11 13.86
CA ALA A 110 -0.11 -4.86 12.63
C ALA A 110 0.00 -6.36 12.89
N ALA A 111 0.70 -6.76 13.95
CA ALA A 111 0.83 -8.17 14.31
C ALA A 111 -0.54 -8.79 14.64
N HIS A 112 -1.39 -8.06 15.35
CA HIS A 112 -2.76 -8.51 15.65
C HIS A 112 -3.60 -8.66 14.39
N VAL A 113 -3.56 -7.68 13.50
CA VAL A 113 -4.34 -7.72 12.25
C VAL A 113 -3.88 -8.87 11.36
N ILE A 114 -2.57 -9.09 11.24
CA ILE A 114 -2.02 -10.22 10.46
C ILE A 114 -2.52 -11.55 11.04
N ALA A 115 -2.51 -11.70 12.36
CA ALA A 115 -2.98 -12.93 13.01
C ALA A 115 -4.48 -13.16 12.76
N GLU A 116 -5.29 -12.12 12.80
CA GLU A 116 -6.73 -12.20 12.50
C GLU A 116 -6.96 -12.54 11.01
N MET A 117 -6.23 -11.93 10.11
CA MET A 117 -6.37 -12.16 8.67
C MET A 117 -5.93 -13.56 8.24
N ALA A 118 -5.06 -14.21 9.03
CA ALA A 118 -4.67 -15.60 8.78
C ALA A 118 -5.88 -16.55 8.80
N ASN A 119 -6.96 -16.15 9.49
CA ASN A 119 -8.20 -16.94 9.53
C ASN A 119 -9.15 -16.62 8.38
N VAL A 120 -8.90 -15.53 7.64
CA VAL A 120 -9.75 -15.07 6.53
C VAL A 120 -9.25 -15.62 5.19
N TRP A 121 -7.93 -15.70 5.04
CA TRP A 121 -7.30 -16.18 3.81
C TRP A 121 -7.02 -17.68 3.88
N ASP A 122 -7.24 -18.39 2.78
CA ASP A 122 -7.03 -19.85 2.72
C ASP A 122 -5.55 -20.25 2.70
N ALA A 123 -4.67 -19.38 2.23
CA ALA A 123 -3.24 -19.62 2.18
C ALA A 123 -2.53 -18.80 3.27
N PRO A 124 -1.31 -19.21 3.68
CA PRO A 124 -0.55 -18.45 4.67
C PRO A 124 -0.24 -17.02 4.22
N ILE A 125 -0.34 -16.07 5.14
CA ILE A 125 0.01 -14.67 4.88
C ILE A 125 1.53 -14.55 4.86
N VAL A 126 2.06 -13.93 3.80
CA VAL A 126 3.51 -13.73 3.61
C VAL A 126 3.93 -12.27 3.79
N THR A 127 3.04 -11.43 4.29
CA THR A 127 3.32 -10.01 4.52
C THR A 127 4.47 -9.84 5.50
N GLU A 128 5.49 -9.07 5.10
CA GLU A 128 6.60 -8.72 5.99
C GLU A 128 6.14 -7.64 6.97
N LEU A 129 6.60 -7.74 8.21
CA LEU A 129 6.36 -6.71 9.23
C LEU A 129 7.71 -6.28 9.78
N LYS A 130 8.16 -5.09 9.40
CA LYS A 130 9.51 -4.60 9.70
C LYS A 130 9.49 -3.11 10.08
N PRO A 131 10.50 -2.64 10.83
CA PRO A 131 10.62 -1.21 11.10
C PRO A 131 10.88 -0.44 9.80
N LEU A 132 10.41 0.79 9.73
CA LEU A 132 10.57 1.63 8.54
C LEU A 132 12.07 1.85 8.26
N PRO A 133 12.54 1.41 7.08
CA PRO A 133 13.91 1.68 6.65
C PRO A 133 13.98 3.05 5.96
N ASP A 134 15.10 3.34 5.28
CA ASP A 134 15.19 4.53 4.45
C ASP A 134 14.10 4.52 3.39
N TYR A 135 13.40 5.63 3.27
CA TYR A 135 12.29 5.79 2.34
C TYR A 135 12.66 6.85 1.31
N TYR A 136 12.34 6.58 0.05
CA TYR A 136 12.61 7.49 -1.07
C TYR A 136 11.30 7.77 -1.80
N LYS A 137 10.93 9.05 -1.89
CA LYS A 137 9.75 9.48 -2.63
C LYS A 137 9.91 9.11 -4.11
N ALA A 138 8.86 8.54 -4.70
CA ALA A 138 8.86 8.23 -6.12
C ALA A 138 8.79 9.52 -6.95
N GLU A 139 9.13 9.40 -8.22
CA GLU A 139 9.13 10.52 -9.16
C GLU A 139 7.77 11.21 -9.21
N ALA A 140 7.76 12.50 -9.53
CA ALA A 140 6.54 13.31 -9.53
C ALA A 140 5.45 12.74 -10.43
N TYR A 141 5.81 12.13 -11.57
CA TYR A 141 4.82 11.59 -12.50
C TYR A 141 4.09 10.35 -11.95
N HIS A 142 4.59 9.71 -10.88
CA HIS A 142 3.90 8.61 -10.21
C HIS A 142 2.86 9.09 -9.19
N GLN A 143 2.98 10.34 -8.73
CA GLN A 143 2.03 10.87 -7.73
C GLN A 143 0.68 11.16 -8.40
N ASN A 144 -0.42 10.69 -7.82
CA ASN A 144 -1.76 10.80 -8.39
C ASN A 144 -1.90 10.15 -9.77
N TYR A 145 -1.13 9.09 -10.02
CA TYR A 145 -1.02 8.54 -11.39
C TYR A 145 -2.38 8.11 -11.94
N PHE A 146 -3.17 7.40 -11.17
CA PHE A 146 -4.49 6.93 -11.63
C PHE A 146 -5.42 8.10 -11.97
N ARG A 147 -5.46 9.14 -11.13
CA ARG A 147 -6.31 10.31 -11.37
C ARG A 147 -5.91 11.07 -12.61
N GLN A 148 -4.62 11.09 -12.93
CA GLN A 148 -4.09 11.78 -14.11
C GLN A 148 -4.16 10.93 -15.37
N ASN A 149 -4.18 9.60 -15.24
CA ASN A 149 -4.09 8.67 -16.36
C ASN A 149 -5.11 7.52 -16.25
N PRO A 150 -6.41 7.80 -16.03
CA PRO A 150 -7.38 6.74 -15.75
C PRO A 150 -7.63 5.81 -16.93
N MET A 151 -7.33 6.25 -18.16
CA MET A 151 -7.53 5.47 -19.37
C MET A 151 -6.29 4.73 -19.85
N GLN A 152 -5.14 4.92 -19.17
CA GLN A 152 -3.94 4.15 -19.46
C GLN A 152 -4.23 2.67 -19.16
N GLY A 153 -3.71 1.75 -20.00
CA GLY A 153 -4.09 0.33 -19.99
C GLY A 153 -4.08 -0.32 -18.62
N TYR A 154 -2.96 -0.20 -17.87
CA TYR A 154 -2.87 -0.78 -16.52
C TYR A 154 -3.90 -0.14 -15.58
N CYS A 155 -4.05 1.18 -15.64
CA CYS A 155 -5.01 1.90 -14.79
C CYS A 155 -6.44 1.46 -15.10
N ALA A 156 -6.81 1.35 -16.38
CA ALA A 156 -8.17 0.96 -16.79
C ALA A 156 -8.49 -0.48 -16.42
N TYR A 157 -7.55 -1.42 -16.59
CA TYR A 157 -7.81 -2.84 -16.41
C TYR A 157 -7.46 -3.40 -15.05
N ILE A 158 -6.54 -2.78 -14.31
CA ILE A 158 -6.08 -3.29 -13.01
C ILE A 158 -6.47 -2.36 -11.87
N VAL A 159 -6.15 -1.07 -11.97
CA VAL A 159 -6.39 -0.12 -10.89
C VAL A 159 -7.87 0.20 -10.72
N ALA A 160 -8.56 0.52 -11.81
CA ALA A 160 -9.98 0.92 -11.77
C ALA A 160 -10.88 -0.16 -11.14
N PRO A 161 -10.75 -1.46 -11.48
CA PRO A 161 -11.55 -2.50 -10.80
C PRO A 161 -11.29 -2.59 -9.30
N LYS A 162 -10.06 -2.39 -8.86
CA LYS A 162 -9.73 -2.40 -7.42
C LYS A 162 -10.38 -1.23 -6.69
N VAL A 163 -10.34 -0.05 -7.29
CA VAL A 163 -11.00 1.14 -6.74
C VAL A 163 -12.51 0.94 -6.67
N ALA A 164 -13.10 0.39 -7.74
CA ALA A 164 -14.53 0.11 -7.78
C ALA A 164 -14.95 -0.87 -6.69
N LYS A 165 -14.18 -1.94 -6.48
CA LYS A 165 -14.42 -2.91 -5.42
C LYS A 165 -14.33 -2.26 -4.05
N PHE A 166 -13.33 -1.42 -3.84
CA PHE A 166 -13.16 -0.68 -2.59
C PHE A 166 -14.36 0.22 -2.32
N ARG A 167 -14.81 0.99 -3.32
CA ARG A 167 -15.96 1.88 -3.18
C ARG A 167 -17.22 1.09 -2.79
N LYS A 168 -17.42 -0.08 -3.36
CA LYS A 168 -18.57 -0.93 -3.07
C LYS A 168 -18.48 -1.50 -1.65
N THR A 169 -17.31 -1.97 -1.24
CA THR A 169 -17.10 -2.61 0.06
C THR A 169 -17.15 -1.62 1.21
N TYR A 170 -16.61 -0.42 1.01
CA TYR A 170 -16.46 0.60 2.04
C TYR A 170 -17.21 1.89 1.69
N ALA A 171 -18.42 1.76 1.16
CA ALA A 171 -19.23 2.92 0.71
C ALA A 171 -19.41 3.99 1.80
N ASP A 172 -19.50 3.56 3.06
CA ASP A 172 -19.68 4.46 4.21
C ASP A 172 -18.39 5.15 4.66
N LYS A 173 -17.24 4.78 4.08
CA LYS A 173 -15.93 5.32 4.45
C LYS A 173 -15.32 6.18 3.36
N LEU A 174 -16.07 6.50 2.32
CA LEU A 174 -15.55 7.28 1.19
C LEU A 174 -15.45 8.76 1.51
N ASN A 175 -14.44 9.40 0.93
CA ASN A 175 -14.15 10.82 1.07
C ASN A 175 -14.79 11.59 -0.08
N HIS A 176 -16.08 11.96 0.10
CA HIS A 176 -16.77 12.77 -0.91
C HIS A 176 -17.99 13.47 -0.32
#